data_7b6b9ec34b9f9786b3897d6f5f3cf9b3
#
_entry.id   7b6b9ec34b9f9786b3897d6f5f3cf9b3
#
_cell.length_a   1.000
_cell.length_b   1.000
_cell.length_c   1.000
_cell.angle_alpha   90.00
_cell.angle_beta   90.00
_cell.angle_gamma   90.00
#
_symmetry.space_group_name_H-M   'P 1'
#
loop_
_entity.id
_entity.type
_entity.pdbx_description
1 polymer ?
#
loop_
_entity_poly.entity_id
_entity_poly.type
_entity_poly.pdbx_seq_one_letter_code
_entity_poly.pdbx_strand_id
1 'polypeptide(L)'
;MILRRGVGGVLDESIGGHGIRESGPPPLELSKIDFEALAGRFAFHEKSKHRNTELEVLKAAIRARLERMLPANRTRADFAEKFEALIESYNAGSRSIEELFQELLALSNSLNDEQQRHVRENMSEEELVIFDILTRSAPELSGEERSEVKKVARELLARLKDLLVLNWRQKSTARSQLKLAIEDTLDSGLPRAYTPELYRQKCSAVFEHVYESYPERGAGVYA
;
A
#
# COMPACT_ATOMS: atom_id res chain seq x y z
N MET A 1 -7.67 -70.49 -50.07
CA MET A 1 -7.12 -71.27 -48.93
C MET A 1 -6.92 -70.35 -47.73
N ILE A 2 -7.79 -70.62 -46.75
CA ILE A 2 -7.59 -70.23 -45.29
C ILE A 2 -7.61 -68.75 -44.95
N LEU A 3 -8.73 -68.17 -44.49
CA LEU A 3 -9.24 -67.93 -43.15
C LEU A 3 -8.23 -67.51 -42.08
N ARG A 4 -8.45 -66.29 -41.50
CA ARG A 4 -8.69 -66.01 -40.05
C ARG A 4 -8.85 -64.52 -39.87
N ARG A 5 -10.01 -64.06 -39.53
CA ARG A 5 -10.62 -63.71 -38.25
C ARG A 5 -9.61 -63.25 -37.16
N GLY A 6 -9.73 -62.06 -36.77
CA GLY A 6 -9.19 -61.47 -35.53
C GLY A 6 -10.00 -60.26 -35.13
N VAL A 7 -10.94 -60.49 -34.24
CA VAL A 7 -11.79 -59.56 -33.53
C VAL A 7 -10.94 -58.87 -32.50
N GLY A 8 -11.18 -57.61 -32.26
CA GLY A 8 -10.57 -56.88 -31.14
C GLY A 8 -10.87 -55.40 -31.19
N GLY A 9 -12.14 -55.04 -31.06
CA GLY A 9 -12.49 -53.68 -30.66
C GLY A 9 -12.18 -53.53 -29.19
N VAL A 10 -11.37 -52.57 -28.84
CA VAL A 10 -11.29 -52.05 -27.50
C VAL A 10 -11.60 -50.56 -27.55
N LEU A 11 -12.69 -50.25 -26.94
CA LEU A 11 -13.18 -48.94 -26.63
C LEU A 11 -12.08 -48.18 -25.87
N ASP A 12 -11.55 -47.17 -26.46
CA ASP A 12 -10.76 -46.17 -25.74
C ASP A 12 -11.76 -45.09 -25.25
N GLU A 13 -12.30 -45.35 -24.07
CA GLU A 13 -13.00 -44.33 -23.29
C GLU A 13 -12.01 -43.25 -22.94
N SER A 14 -12.01 -42.17 -23.71
CA SER A 14 -11.35 -40.94 -23.30
C SER A 14 -11.99 -40.45 -22.00
N ILE A 15 -11.29 -40.70 -20.92
CA ILE A 15 -11.56 -40.06 -19.63
C ILE A 15 -11.34 -38.57 -19.83
N GLY A 16 -12.44 -37.87 -20.05
CA GLY A 16 -12.50 -36.42 -20.02
C GLY A 16 -12.14 -35.97 -18.61
N GLY A 17 -10.87 -35.62 -18.41
CA GLY A 17 -10.45 -34.93 -17.23
C GLY A 17 -11.23 -33.62 -17.10
N HIS A 18 -12.28 -33.64 -16.30
CA HIS A 18 -12.89 -32.43 -15.80
C HIS A 18 -11.82 -31.74 -14.92
N GLY A 19 -11.10 -30.82 -15.55
CA GLY A 19 -10.29 -29.86 -14.80
C GLY A 19 -11.24 -29.12 -13.85
N ILE A 20 -11.17 -29.49 -12.58
CA ILE A 20 -11.72 -28.68 -11.50
C ILE A 20 -10.98 -27.36 -11.60
N ARG A 21 -11.60 -26.39 -12.27
CA ARG A 21 -11.24 -24.99 -12.08
C ARG A 21 -11.61 -24.70 -10.63
N GLU A 22 -10.64 -24.73 -9.75
CA GLU A 22 -10.74 -24.05 -8.48
C GLU A 22 -10.97 -22.57 -8.79
N SER A 23 -12.24 -22.22 -8.92
CA SER A 23 -12.67 -20.84 -8.82
C SER A 23 -12.43 -20.43 -7.38
N GLY A 24 -11.21 -20.00 -7.07
CA GLY A 24 -10.99 -19.25 -5.86
C GLY A 24 -12.03 -18.12 -5.80
N PRO A 25 -12.47 -17.72 -4.61
CA PRO A 25 -13.40 -16.61 -4.49
C PRO A 25 -12.81 -15.42 -5.28
N PRO A 26 -13.65 -14.69 -6.05
CA PRO A 26 -13.18 -13.54 -6.80
C PRO A 26 -12.44 -12.59 -5.86
N PRO A 27 -11.36 -11.94 -6.31
CA PRO A 27 -10.63 -11.01 -5.47
C PRO A 27 -11.62 -10.00 -4.89
N LEU A 28 -11.66 -9.91 -3.56
CA LEU A 28 -12.52 -8.98 -2.84
C LEU A 28 -12.13 -7.56 -3.24
N GLU A 29 -12.91 -6.96 -4.14
CA GLU A 29 -12.75 -5.54 -4.46
C GLU A 29 -13.21 -4.72 -3.25
N LEU A 30 -12.26 -4.23 -2.49
CA LEU A 30 -12.48 -3.44 -1.27
C LEU A 30 -13.33 -2.19 -1.48
N SER A 31 -13.29 -1.61 -2.68
CA SER A 31 -14.15 -0.50 -3.07
C SER A 31 -15.64 -0.86 -3.12
N LYS A 32 -15.96 -2.15 -3.15
CA LYS A 32 -17.34 -2.67 -3.21
C LYS A 32 -17.82 -3.27 -1.88
N ILE A 33 -16.97 -3.31 -0.85
CA ILE A 33 -17.40 -3.78 0.46
C ILE A 33 -18.17 -2.66 1.15
N ASP A 34 -19.46 -2.90 1.33
CA ASP A 34 -20.30 -2.07 2.18
C ASP A 34 -20.03 -2.42 3.65
N PHE A 35 -19.22 -1.61 4.29
CA PHE A 35 -18.83 -1.79 5.69
C PHE A 35 -19.99 -1.56 6.66
N GLU A 36 -20.99 -0.75 6.30
CA GLU A 36 -22.21 -0.57 7.10
C GLU A 36 -23.06 -1.84 7.06
N ALA A 37 -23.24 -2.41 5.87
CA ALA A 37 -23.94 -3.69 5.73
C ALA A 37 -23.17 -4.82 6.42
N LEU A 38 -21.83 -4.82 6.39
CA LEU A 38 -21.00 -5.78 7.11
C LEU A 38 -21.19 -5.66 8.63
N ALA A 39 -21.15 -4.44 9.16
CA ALA A 39 -21.40 -4.16 10.57
C ALA A 39 -22.82 -4.57 11.00
N GLY A 40 -23.82 -4.30 10.18
CA GLY A 40 -25.20 -4.72 10.42
C GLY A 40 -25.34 -6.24 10.48
N ARG A 41 -24.71 -6.97 9.57
CA ARG A 41 -24.69 -8.45 9.60
C ARG A 41 -23.99 -9.00 10.83
N PHE A 42 -22.85 -8.43 11.19
CA PHE A 42 -22.11 -8.82 12.39
C PHE A 42 -22.96 -8.63 13.67
N ALA A 43 -23.64 -7.49 13.78
CA ALA A 43 -24.52 -7.21 14.92
C ALA A 43 -25.75 -8.12 14.95
N PHE A 44 -26.34 -8.45 13.78
CA PHE A 44 -27.53 -9.30 13.67
C PHE A 44 -27.28 -10.77 14.00
N HIS A 45 -26.07 -11.28 13.74
CA HIS A 45 -25.73 -12.67 13.94
C HIS A 45 -25.30 -12.94 15.39
N GLU A 46 -26.20 -13.45 16.23
CA GLU A 46 -25.86 -13.90 17.59
C GLU A 46 -24.98 -15.15 17.62
N LYS A 47 -24.95 -15.95 16.54
CA LYS A 47 -24.19 -17.20 16.48
C LYS A 47 -22.73 -16.95 16.06
N SER A 48 -21.82 -17.35 16.93
CA SER A 48 -20.35 -17.23 16.81
C SER A 48 -19.77 -17.60 15.42
N LYS A 49 -20.35 -18.59 14.73
CA LYS A 49 -19.84 -19.05 13.44
C LYS A 49 -19.98 -18.02 12.30
N HIS A 50 -21.08 -17.26 12.27
CA HIS A 50 -21.28 -16.21 11.26
C HIS A 50 -20.47 -14.96 11.59
N ARG A 51 -20.32 -14.61 12.85
CA ARG A 51 -19.47 -13.50 13.29
C ARG A 51 -18.01 -13.72 12.91
N ASN A 52 -17.50 -14.93 13.04
CA ASN A 52 -16.15 -15.28 12.60
C ASN A 52 -15.97 -15.10 11.08
N THR A 53 -16.98 -15.45 10.28
CA THR A 53 -16.95 -15.25 8.83
C THR A 53 -16.85 -13.77 8.47
N GLU A 54 -17.70 -12.92 9.08
CA GLU A 54 -17.67 -11.47 8.82
C GLU A 54 -16.36 -10.83 9.30
N LEU A 55 -15.80 -11.31 10.42
CA LEU A 55 -14.49 -10.87 10.89
C LEU A 55 -13.38 -11.23 9.91
N GLU A 56 -13.36 -12.46 9.38
CA GLU A 56 -12.34 -12.88 8.41
C GLU A 56 -12.45 -12.10 7.09
N VAL A 57 -13.67 -11.78 6.64
CA VAL A 57 -13.89 -10.91 5.47
C VAL A 57 -13.30 -9.52 5.72
N LEU A 58 -13.54 -8.92 6.88
CA LEU A 58 -13.00 -7.60 7.23
C LEU A 58 -11.47 -7.62 7.32
N LYS A 59 -10.89 -8.64 7.96
CA LYS A 59 -9.43 -8.82 8.05
C LYS A 59 -8.78 -8.96 6.67
N ALA A 60 -9.35 -9.79 5.80
CA ALA A 60 -8.87 -9.98 4.44
C ALA A 60 -8.93 -8.67 3.64
N ALA A 61 -10.01 -7.91 3.79
CA ALA A 61 -10.21 -6.63 3.16
C ALA A 61 -9.15 -5.60 3.57
N ILE A 62 -8.90 -5.46 4.86
CA ILE A 62 -7.88 -4.54 5.39
C ILE A 62 -6.48 -4.96 4.91
N ARG A 63 -6.15 -6.27 5.00
CA ARG A 63 -4.84 -6.78 4.56
C ARG A 63 -4.57 -6.46 3.08
N ALA A 64 -5.51 -6.81 2.20
CA ALA A 64 -5.37 -6.54 0.77
C ALA A 64 -5.25 -5.04 0.45
N ARG A 65 -5.83 -4.17 1.29
CA ARG A 65 -5.69 -2.72 1.15
C ARG A 65 -4.31 -2.25 1.58
N LEU A 66 -3.81 -2.71 2.71
CA LEU A 66 -2.47 -2.42 3.20
C LEU A 66 -1.40 -2.87 2.20
N GLU A 67 -1.54 -4.08 1.64
CA GLU A 67 -0.64 -4.60 0.60
C GLU A 67 -0.54 -3.70 -0.64
N ARG A 68 -1.60 -2.97 -0.98
CA ARG A 68 -1.59 -1.99 -2.10
C ARG A 68 -1.06 -0.62 -1.69
N MET A 69 -1.35 -0.18 -0.48
CA MET A 69 -1.01 1.18 -0.03
C MET A 69 0.45 1.32 0.42
N LEU A 70 1.02 0.28 1.03
CA LEU A 70 2.38 0.33 1.59
C LEU A 70 3.48 0.48 0.54
N PRO A 71 3.46 -0.22 -0.62
CA PRO A 71 4.46 -0.01 -1.66
C PRO A 71 4.44 1.41 -2.22
N ALA A 72 3.26 2.02 -2.32
CA ALA A 72 3.11 3.39 -2.79
C ALA A 72 3.61 4.42 -1.76
N ASN A 73 3.35 4.19 -0.47
CA ASN A 73 3.78 5.11 0.58
C ASN A 73 4.16 4.37 1.87
N ARG A 74 5.45 4.17 2.09
CA ARG A 74 5.99 3.50 3.29
C ARG A 74 5.74 4.25 4.60
N THR A 75 5.45 5.55 4.55
CA THR A 75 5.09 6.30 5.76
C THR A 75 3.77 5.80 6.37
N ARG A 76 3.00 4.98 5.63
CA ARG A 76 1.77 4.33 6.07
C ARG A 76 2.01 3.02 6.85
N ALA A 77 3.26 2.67 7.17
CA ALA A 77 3.59 1.45 7.93
C ALA A 77 2.86 1.36 9.28
N ASP A 78 2.60 2.50 9.92
CA ASP A 78 1.89 2.58 11.20
C ASP A 78 0.49 1.94 11.14
N PHE A 79 -0.18 1.94 9.97
CA PHE A 79 -1.46 1.25 9.78
C PHE A 79 -1.30 -0.27 9.79
N ALA A 80 -0.22 -0.79 9.20
CA ALA A 80 0.06 -2.23 9.22
C ALA A 80 0.44 -2.68 10.63
N GLU A 81 1.28 -1.94 11.33
CA GLU A 81 1.65 -2.21 12.72
C GLU A 81 0.41 -2.22 13.63
N LYS A 82 -0.49 -1.26 13.46
CA LYS A 82 -1.75 -1.21 14.20
C LYS A 82 -2.65 -2.41 13.89
N PHE A 83 -2.74 -2.81 12.62
CA PHE A 83 -3.52 -3.98 12.22
C PHE A 83 -2.97 -5.26 12.87
N GLU A 84 -1.67 -5.51 12.78
CA GLU A 84 -1.06 -6.70 13.39
C GLU A 84 -1.19 -6.70 14.92
N ALA A 85 -1.00 -5.57 15.58
CA ALA A 85 -1.19 -5.45 17.04
C ALA A 85 -2.64 -5.77 17.47
N LEU A 86 -3.65 -5.40 16.67
CA LEU A 86 -5.05 -5.76 16.93
C LEU A 86 -5.26 -7.27 16.83
N ILE A 87 -4.69 -7.91 15.79
CA ILE A 87 -4.79 -9.36 15.60
C ILE A 87 -4.08 -10.11 16.72
N GLU A 88 -2.87 -9.70 17.09
CA GLU A 88 -2.08 -10.32 18.18
C GLU A 88 -2.80 -10.24 19.52
N SER A 89 -3.37 -9.07 19.87
CA SER A 89 -4.10 -8.88 21.12
C SER A 89 -5.34 -9.75 21.22
N TYR A 90 -6.04 -9.98 20.10
CA TYR A 90 -7.17 -10.91 20.04
C TYR A 90 -6.71 -12.37 20.20
N ASN A 91 -5.64 -12.79 19.50
CA ASN A 91 -5.10 -14.13 19.60
C ASN A 91 -4.57 -14.45 21.01
N ALA A 92 -4.06 -13.44 21.71
CA ALA A 92 -3.65 -13.54 23.11
C ALA A 92 -4.81 -13.60 24.11
N GLY A 93 -6.07 -13.51 23.64
CA GLY A 93 -7.27 -13.50 24.50
C GLY A 93 -7.49 -12.20 25.27
N SER A 94 -6.76 -11.13 24.92
CA SER A 94 -6.89 -9.81 25.58
C SER A 94 -8.06 -8.98 25.08
N ARG A 95 -8.75 -9.44 24.01
CA ARG A 95 -9.88 -8.77 23.38
C ARG A 95 -10.98 -9.75 23.01
N SER A 96 -12.21 -9.28 23.07
CA SER A 96 -13.37 -9.98 22.54
C SER A 96 -13.44 -9.86 21.00
N ILE A 97 -14.22 -10.71 20.36
CA ILE A 97 -14.48 -10.64 18.92
C ILE A 97 -15.19 -9.33 18.53
N GLU A 98 -16.06 -8.84 19.40
CA GLU A 98 -16.80 -7.59 19.23
C GLU A 98 -15.86 -6.38 19.23
N GLU A 99 -14.96 -6.31 20.20
CA GLU A 99 -13.97 -5.24 20.33
C GLU A 99 -13.03 -5.24 19.12
N LEU A 100 -12.51 -6.41 18.73
CA LEU A 100 -11.66 -6.52 17.54
C LEU A 100 -12.39 -6.04 16.29
N PHE A 101 -13.64 -6.47 16.09
CA PHE A 101 -14.40 -6.09 14.89
C PHE A 101 -14.63 -4.58 14.83
N GLN A 102 -14.98 -3.93 15.93
CA GLN A 102 -15.18 -2.48 15.98
C GLN A 102 -13.88 -1.70 15.71
N GLU A 103 -12.76 -2.15 16.26
CA GLU A 103 -11.48 -1.51 16.03
C GLU A 103 -10.98 -1.71 14.59
N LEU A 104 -11.24 -2.85 13.98
CA LEU A 104 -10.93 -3.09 12.57
C LEU A 104 -11.81 -2.24 11.64
N LEU A 105 -13.08 -2.03 11.97
CA LEU A 105 -13.94 -1.08 11.24
C LEU A 105 -13.40 0.35 11.33
N ALA A 106 -13.01 0.79 12.51
CA ALA A 106 -12.41 2.11 12.70
C ALA A 106 -11.10 2.25 11.91
N LEU A 107 -10.25 1.22 11.89
CA LEU A 107 -9.03 1.17 11.09
C LEU A 107 -9.34 1.24 9.59
N SER A 108 -10.36 0.50 9.12
CA SER A 108 -10.79 0.53 7.71
C SER A 108 -11.27 1.92 7.29
N ASN A 109 -12.01 2.62 8.14
CA ASN A 109 -12.41 4.00 7.88
C ASN A 109 -11.20 4.95 7.82
N SER A 110 -10.25 4.80 8.74
CA SER A 110 -9.00 5.57 8.71
C SER A 110 -8.18 5.32 7.44
N LEU A 111 -8.16 4.09 6.92
CA LEU A 111 -7.52 3.76 5.64
C LEU A 111 -8.26 4.38 4.45
N ASN A 112 -9.60 4.50 4.50
CA ASN A 112 -10.37 5.20 3.48
C ASN A 112 -10.00 6.69 3.46
N ASP A 113 -9.95 7.32 4.63
CA ASP A 113 -9.59 8.72 4.78
C ASP A 113 -8.16 8.98 4.30
N GLU A 114 -7.23 8.08 4.63
CA GLU A 114 -5.85 8.17 4.18
C GLU A 114 -5.72 8.02 2.67
N GLN A 115 -6.48 7.14 2.04
CA GLN A 115 -6.48 6.96 0.59
C GLN A 115 -6.97 8.21 -0.16
N GLN A 116 -7.88 8.98 0.44
CA GLN A 116 -8.40 10.22 -0.14
C GLN A 116 -7.59 11.45 0.27
N ARG A 117 -6.58 11.30 1.13
CA ARG A 117 -5.82 12.43 1.69
C ARG A 117 -5.13 13.25 0.62
N HIS A 118 -4.59 12.64 -0.44
CA HIS A 118 -3.96 13.33 -1.54
C HIS A 118 -4.91 14.31 -2.23
N VAL A 119 -6.18 13.95 -2.42
CA VAL A 119 -7.20 14.84 -3.00
C VAL A 119 -7.49 16.01 -2.06
N ARG A 120 -7.67 15.73 -0.76
CA ARG A 120 -7.93 16.78 0.25
C ARG A 120 -6.76 17.75 0.39
N GLU A 121 -5.53 17.26 0.29
CA GLU A 121 -4.30 18.06 0.36
C GLU A 121 -3.98 18.75 -0.98
N ASN A 122 -4.78 18.50 -2.04
CA ASN A 122 -4.55 18.97 -3.40
C ASN A 122 -3.15 18.64 -3.92
N MET A 123 -2.76 17.38 -3.79
CA MET A 123 -1.47 16.83 -4.18
C MET A 123 -1.67 15.54 -4.98
N SER A 124 -0.72 15.15 -5.81
CA SER A 124 -0.67 13.78 -6.34
C SER A 124 -0.22 12.80 -5.23
N GLU A 125 -0.44 11.49 -5.42
CA GLU A 125 0.07 10.47 -4.48
C GLU A 125 1.59 10.56 -4.34
N GLU A 126 2.33 10.76 -5.44
CA GLU A 126 3.78 10.91 -5.43
C GLU A 126 4.26 12.14 -4.66
N GLU A 127 3.58 13.28 -4.83
CA GLU A 127 3.86 14.51 -4.08
C GLU A 127 3.57 14.33 -2.59
N LEU A 128 2.46 13.64 -2.28
CA LEU A 128 2.07 13.36 -0.91
C LEU A 128 3.11 12.51 -0.19
N VAL A 129 3.69 11.51 -0.84
CA VAL A 129 4.75 10.69 -0.23
C VAL A 129 5.97 11.52 0.13
N ILE A 130 6.44 12.39 -0.76
CA ILE A 130 7.57 13.28 -0.46
C ILE A 130 7.20 14.22 0.69
N PHE A 131 6.01 14.81 0.66
CA PHE A 131 5.51 15.65 1.74
C PHE A 131 5.47 14.90 3.07
N ASP A 132 5.00 13.65 3.10
CA ASP A 132 4.96 12.81 4.30
C ASP A 132 6.37 12.50 4.83
N ILE A 133 7.31 12.17 3.94
CA ILE A 133 8.71 11.98 4.31
C ILE A 133 9.27 13.24 4.97
N LEU A 134 9.00 14.40 4.40
CA LEU A 134 9.50 15.67 4.93
C LEU A 134 8.86 16.02 6.27
N THR A 135 7.56 15.77 6.46
CA THR A 135 6.83 16.17 7.68
C THR A 135 6.86 15.12 8.79
N ARG A 136 7.13 13.84 8.49
CA ARG A 136 7.24 12.80 9.54
C ARG A 136 8.37 13.14 10.51
N SER A 137 8.05 13.10 11.79
CA SER A 137 9.01 13.48 12.86
C SER A 137 9.61 14.89 12.71
N ALA A 138 8.96 15.76 11.95
CA ALA A 138 9.30 17.18 11.89
C ALA A 138 8.78 17.89 13.17
N PRO A 139 9.33 19.05 13.52
CA PRO A 139 8.75 19.90 14.55
C PRO A 139 7.34 20.34 14.16
N GLU A 140 6.58 20.86 15.10
CA GLU A 140 5.26 21.42 14.78
C GLU A 140 5.42 22.58 13.79
N LEU A 141 4.85 22.39 12.60
CA LEU A 141 4.86 23.37 11.53
C LEU A 141 3.59 24.21 11.59
N SER A 142 3.74 25.52 11.46
CA SER A 142 2.61 26.42 11.22
C SER A 142 1.90 26.10 9.91
N GLY A 143 0.71 26.65 9.70
CA GLY A 143 -0.03 26.46 8.44
C GLY A 143 0.73 27.01 7.22
N GLU A 144 1.49 28.11 7.40
CA GLU A 144 2.33 28.71 6.36
C GLU A 144 3.51 27.80 6.02
N GLU A 145 4.27 27.36 7.04
CA GLU A 145 5.39 26.43 6.87
C GLU A 145 4.97 25.11 6.23
N ARG A 146 3.80 24.58 6.64
CA ARG A 146 3.24 23.39 6.00
C ARG A 146 2.95 23.61 4.52
N SER A 147 2.46 24.78 4.14
CA SER A 147 2.26 25.18 2.74
C SER A 147 3.58 25.30 1.98
N GLU A 148 4.62 25.81 2.61
CA GLU A 148 5.98 25.84 2.03
C GLU A 148 6.51 24.45 1.77
N VAL A 149 6.43 23.55 2.75
CA VAL A 149 6.86 22.15 2.59
C VAL A 149 6.10 21.43 1.46
N LYS A 150 4.81 21.73 1.25
CA LYS A 150 4.06 21.20 0.08
C LYS A 150 4.62 21.71 -1.25
N LYS A 151 5.01 22.97 -1.34
CA LYS A 151 5.63 23.54 -2.54
C LYS A 151 6.97 22.86 -2.81
N VAL A 152 7.79 22.71 -1.75
CA VAL A 152 9.07 21.99 -1.83
C VAL A 152 8.88 20.57 -2.32
N ALA A 153 7.90 19.82 -1.82
CA ALA A 153 7.61 18.46 -2.24
C ALA A 153 7.28 18.37 -3.75
N ARG A 154 6.48 19.31 -4.26
CA ARG A 154 6.14 19.40 -5.69
C ARG A 154 7.34 19.73 -6.57
N GLU A 155 8.09 20.75 -6.19
CA GLU A 155 9.28 21.20 -6.90
C GLU A 155 10.33 20.09 -6.95
N LEU A 156 10.58 19.47 -5.80
CA LEU A 156 11.52 18.37 -5.69
C LEU A 156 11.12 17.20 -6.59
N LEU A 157 9.86 16.76 -6.54
CA LEU A 157 9.39 15.68 -7.40
C LEU A 157 9.57 15.98 -8.89
N ALA A 158 9.20 17.18 -9.32
CA ALA A 158 9.37 17.61 -10.72
C ALA A 158 10.85 17.55 -11.14
N ARG A 159 11.74 18.12 -10.33
CA ARG A 159 13.20 18.11 -10.58
C ARG A 159 13.78 16.70 -10.61
N LEU A 160 13.33 15.82 -9.71
CA LEU A 160 13.78 14.44 -9.66
C LEU A 160 13.34 13.66 -10.90
N LYS A 161 12.10 13.82 -11.37
CA LYS A 161 11.60 13.16 -12.59
C LYS A 161 12.40 13.53 -13.82
N ASP A 162 12.89 14.77 -13.94
CA ASP A 162 13.75 15.20 -15.04
C ASP A 162 15.14 14.54 -14.99
N LEU A 163 15.62 14.20 -13.81
CA LEU A 163 16.94 13.58 -13.60
C LEU A 163 16.93 12.05 -13.69
N LEU A 164 15.75 11.40 -13.63
CA LEU A 164 15.61 9.95 -13.72
C LEU A 164 15.81 9.47 -15.16
N VAL A 165 17.06 9.25 -15.53
CA VAL A 165 17.45 8.70 -16.83
C VAL A 165 17.44 7.17 -16.83
N LEU A 166 17.45 6.54 -18.02
CA LEU A 166 17.53 5.08 -18.13
C LEU A 166 18.75 4.52 -17.37
N ASN A 167 18.53 3.48 -16.60
CA ASN A 167 19.54 2.81 -15.76
C ASN A 167 20.26 3.77 -14.77
N TRP A 168 19.56 4.79 -14.28
CA TRP A 168 20.14 5.80 -13.39
C TRP A 168 20.73 5.19 -12.12
N ARG A 169 20.14 4.11 -11.59
CA ARG A 169 20.65 3.41 -10.39
C ARG A 169 22.07 2.87 -10.57
N GLN A 170 22.44 2.48 -11.80
CA GLN A 170 23.76 1.93 -12.10
C GLN A 170 24.79 3.03 -12.41
N LYS A 171 24.34 4.24 -12.75
CA LYS A 171 25.20 5.37 -13.11
C LYS A 171 25.55 6.21 -11.89
N SER A 172 26.81 6.19 -11.46
CA SER A 172 27.28 6.98 -10.31
C SER A 172 27.00 8.47 -10.47
N THR A 173 27.23 9.02 -11.66
CA THR A 173 26.96 10.44 -11.96
C THR A 173 25.49 10.80 -11.78
N ALA A 174 24.55 9.96 -12.28
CA ALA A 174 23.12 10.22 -12.12
C ALA A 174 22.69 10.17 -10.65
N ARG A 175 23.20 9.20 -9.88
CA ARG A 175 22.94 9.15 -8.42
C ARG A 175 23.46 10.37 -7.69
N SER A 176 24.67 10.86 -8.06
CA SER A 176 25.23 12.06 -7.46
C SER A 176 24.43 13.32 -7.82
N GLN A 177 23.95 13.43 -9.05
CA GLN A 177 23.09 14.53 -9.48
C GLN A 177 21.74 14.52 -8.74
N LEU A 178 21.15 13.34 -8.55
CA LEU A 178 19.91 13.21 -7.75
C LEU A 178 20.13 13.65 -6.31
N LYS A 179 21.21 13.20 -5.65
CA LYS A 179 21.54 13.62 -4.28
C LYS A 179 21.71 15.13 -4.17
N LEU A 180 22.47 15.72 -5.08
CA LEU A 180 22.71 17.17 -5.11
C LEU A 180 21.38 17.92 -5.31
N ALA A 181 20.52 17.45 -6.24
CA ALA A 181 19.22 18.07 -6.47
C ALA A 181 18.31 18.02 -5.24
N ILE A 182 18.35 16.92 -4.48
CA ILE A 182 17.60 16.78 -3.22
C ILE A 182 18.16 17.79 -2.20
N GLU A 183 19.47 17.80 -1.98
CA GLU A 183 20.14 18.69 -1.04
C GLU A 183 19.85 20.16 -1.36
N ASP A 184 20.05 20.61 -2.60
CA ASP A 184 19.81 22.00 -3.03
C ASP A 184 18.34 22.41 -2.83
N THR A 185 17.39 21.54 -3.22
CA THR A 185 15.97 21.89 -3.14
C THR A 185 15.51 21.95 -1.67
N LEU A 186 15.97 21.03 -0.82
CA LEU A 186 15.62 21.03 0.58
C LEU A 186 16.31 22.17 1.35
N ASP A 187 17.56 22.49 1.04
CA ASP A 187 18.31 23.59 1.69
C ASP A 187 17.65 24.95 1.42
N SER A 188 17.21 25.16 0.19
CA SER A 188 16.59 26.43 -0.21
C SER A 188 15.13 26.57 0.21
N GLY A 189 14.40 25.47 0.40
CA GLY A 189 12.95 25.47 0.51
C GLY A 189 12.38 25.03 1.85
N LEU A 190 13.13 24.32 2.69
CA LEU A 190 12.61 23.89 4.00
C LEU A 190 12.62 25.05 5.02
N PRO A 191 11.58 25.14 5.88
CA PRO A 191 11.54 26.10 6.96
C PRO A 191 12.73 25.98 7.92
N ARG A 192 13.10 27.07 8.58
CA ARG A 192 14.19 27.11 9.56
C ARG A 192 14.01 26.22 10.78
N ALA A 193 12.80 25.70 10.99
CA ALA A 193 12.48 24.73 12.02
C ALA A 193 13.21 23.39 11.83
N TYR A 194 13.72 23.09 10.63
CA TYR A 194 14.49 21.87 10.37
C TYR A 194 15.92 22.02 10.84
N THR A 195 16.30 21.24 11.87
CA THR A 195 17.70 21.19 12.33
C THR A 195 18.62 20.57 11.28
N PRO A 196 19.95 20.83 11.30
CA PRO A 196 20.89 20.22 10.37
C PRO A 196 20.86 18.67 10.36
N GLU A 197 20.59 18.05 11.51
CA GLU A 197 20.46 16.60 11.65
C GLU A 197 19.21 16.10 10.94
N LEU A 198 18.06 16.73 11.21
CA LEU A 198 16.78 16.41 10.59
C LEU A 198 16.84 16.63 9.08
N TYR A 199 17.43 17.72 8.62
CA TYR A 199 17.66 17.99 7.20
C TYR A 199 18.41 16.85 6.52
N ARG A 200 19.55 16.41 7.07
CA ARG A 200 20.32 15.28 6.52
C ARG A 200 19.51 13.99 6.49
N GLN A 201 18.74 13.74 7.54
CA GLN A 201 17.84 12.58 7.59
C GLN A 201 16.77 12.64 6.47
N LYS A 202 16.20 13.84 6.23
CA LYS A 202 15.20 14.01 5.15
C LYS A 202 15.81 13.83 3.77
N CYS A 203 17.01 14.36 3.52
CA CYS A 203 17.72 14.14 2.27
C CYS A 203 17.95 12.63 2.01
N SER A 204 18.38 11.90 3.02
CA SER A 204 18.61 10.45 2.91
C SER A 204 17.31 9.69 2.68
N ALA A 205 16.25 9.99 3.42
CA ALA A 205 14.95 9.34 3.32
C ALA A 205 14.29 9.57 1.95
N VAL A 206 14.38 10.79 1.41
CA VAL A 206 13.89 11.10 0.04
C VAL A 206 14.70 10.32 -0.99
N PHE A 207 16.04 10.30 -0.87
CA PHE A 207 16.87 9.55 -1.81
C PHE A 207 16.55 8.05 -1.79
N GLU A 208 16.40 7.46 -0.61
CA GLU A 208 16.03 6.05 -0.45
C GLU A 208 14.67 5.75 -1.07
N HIS A 209 13.67 6.59 -0.80
CA HIS A 209 12.37 6.47 -1.42
C HIS A 209 12.43 6.50 -2.95
N VAL A 210 13.16 7.46 -3.53
CA VAL A 210 13.33 7.55 -4.99
C VAL A 210 14.07 6.32 -5.53
N TYR A 211 15.10 5.87 -4.81
CA TYR A 211 15.86 4.69 -5.20
C TYR A 211 15.00 3.42 -5.26
N GLU A 212 14.05 3.25 -4.36
CA GLU A 212 13.19 2.09 -4.29
C GLU A 212 11.97 2.19 -5.21
N SER A 213 11.36 3.37 -5.29
CA SER A 213 10.08 3.57 -5.98
C SER A 213 10.21 3.81 -7.49
N TYR A 214 11.40 4.21 -7.98
CA TYR A 214 11.63 4.50 -9.40
C TYR A 214 12.78 3.64 -9.98
N PRO A 215 12.53 2.32 -10.21
CA PRO A 215 13.58 1.41 -10.70
C PRO A 215 14.12 1.81 -12.05
N GLU A 216 13.26 2.35 -12.95
CA GLU A 216 13.60 2.76 -14.31
C GLU A 216 12.90 4.06 -14.68
N ARG A 217 13.32 4.67 -15.80
CA ARG A 217 12.70 5.90 -16.30
C ARG A 217 11.22 5.63 -16.63
N GLY A 218 10.32 6.37 -15.98
CA GLY A 218 8.88 6.32 -16.24
C GLY A 218 8.15 5.10 -15.64
N ALA A 219 8.87 4.18 -14.99
CA ALA A 219 8.30 3.04 -14.27
C ALA A 219 8.40 3.28 -12.75
N GLY A 220 7.49 4.04 -12.20
CA GLY A 220 7.32 4.19 -10.75
C GLY A 220 6.28 3.22 -10.21
N VAL A 221 6.28 2.97 -8.91
CA VAL A 221 5.23 2.19 -8.21
C VAL A 221 3.84 2.84 -8.28
N TYR A 222 3.75 4.02 -8.86
CA TYR A 222 2.53 4.83 -9.05
C TYR A 222 1.95 4.75 -10.48
N ALA A 223 2.60 4.01 -11.38
CA ALA A 223 2.19 3.88 -12.79
C ALA A 223 1.09 2.84 -12.99
#